data_920c77b12d4e0bc799358c59a3e4362e
#
_entry.id   920c77b12d4e0bc799358c59a3e4362e
#
_cell.length_a   1.000
_cell.length_b   1.000
_cell.length_c   1.000
_cell.angle_alpha   90.00
_cell.angle_beta   90.00
_cell.angle_gamma   90.00
#
_symmetry.space_group_name_H-M   'P 1'
#
loop_
_entity.id
_entity.type
_entity.pdbx_description
1 polymer ?
#
loop_
_entity_poly.entity_id
_entity_poly.type
_entity_poly.pdbx_seq_one_letter_code
_entity_poly.pdbx_strand_id
1 'polypeptide(L)' 'MVGASSNPAEGGLPYPVLPYDEALVWIERMGLSRAHRQLFLLIDGHRATAELVRLTGRGEGEVYALLRDLEVAGVIGQF' A
#
# COMPACT_ATOMS: atom_id res chain seq x y z
N MET A 1 18.42 -16.25 -9.91
CA MET A 1 18.05 -15.94 -9.78
C MET A 1 17.54 -15.36 -9.13
N VAL A 2 17.94 -15.19 -9.13
CA VAL A 2 17.70 -14.41 -8.44
C VAL A 2 16.51 -13.85 -8.38
N GLY A 3 15.80 -13.77 -9.22
CA GLY A 3 14.53 -13.23 -9.16
C GLY A 3 13.68 -13.79 -8.11
N ALA A 4 14.01 -14.91 -7.68
CA ALA A 4 13.21 -15.56 -6.67
C ALA A 4 13.13 -14.74 -5.41
N SER A 5 14.17 -14.00 -5.12
CA SER A 5 14.18 -13.29 -3.87
C SER A 5 13.28 -12.08 -3.85
N SER A 6 12.73 -11.71 -4.98
CA SER A 6 11.91 -10.51 -5.00
C SER A 6 10.44 -10.84 -5.18
N ASN A 7 9.98 -11.86 -4.57
CA ASN A 7 8.58 -12.22 -4.61
C ASN A 7 7.76 -11.17 -3.88
N PRO A 8 6.96 -10.38 -4.59
CA PRO A 8 6.18 -9.33 -3.94
C PRO A 8 5.16 -9.86 -2.96
N ALA A 9 4.74 -11.11 -3.13
CA ALA A 9 3.78 -11.66 -2.19
C ALA A 9 4.40 -11.89 -0.83
N GLU A 10 5.72 -11.94 -0.77
CA GLU A 10 6.38 -12.17 0.50
C GLU A 10 6.91 -10.94 1.14
N GLY A 11 7.12 -9.88 0.37
CA GLY A 11 7.89 -8.94 0.98
C GLY A 11 7.78 -7.55 0.61
N GLY A 12 6.86 -7.22 -0.10
CA GLY A 12 6.73 -5.85 -0.44
C GLY A 12 6.78 -4.97 0.79
N LEU A 13 7.56 -3.92 0.69
CA LEU A 13 7.64 -2.93 1.75
C LEU A 13 7.14 -1.62 1.18
N PRO A 14 5.85 -1.36 1.29
CA PRO A 14 5.28 -0.16 0.69
C PRO A 14 5.75 1.09 1.40
N TYR A 15 5.90 2.16 0.63
CA TYR A 15 6.31 3.44 1.18
C TYR A 15 5.55 4.56 0.49
N PRO A 16 5.31 5.68 1.19
CA PRO A 16 4.60 6.81 0.57
C PRO A 16 5.53 7.54 -0.40
N VAL A 17 4.98 7.93 -1.54
CA VAL A 17 5.72 8.67 -2.56
C VAL A 17 5.50 10.16 -2.38
N LEU A 18 4.37 10.54 -1.82
CA LEU A 18 4.00 11.94 -1.63
C LEU A 18 3.78 12.22 -0.14
N PRO A 19 3.88 13.48 0.28
CA PRO A 19 3.46 13.82 1.64
C PRO A 19 2.03 13.40 1.89
N TYR A 20 1.72 13.08 3.14
CA TYR A 20 0.42 12.51 3.48
C TYR A 20 -0.74 13.38 3.04
N ASP A 21 -0.68 14.66 3.30
CA ASP A 21 -1.80 15.55 2.97
C ASP A 21 -2.00 15.62 1.45
N GLU A 22 -0.94 15.65 0.70
CA GLU A 22 -1.04 15.69 -0.75
C GLU A 22 -1.56 14.36 -1.29
N ALA A 23 -1.09 13.26 -0.74
CA ALA A 23 -1.53 11.95 -1.17
C ALA A 23 -3.01 11.74 -0.88
N LEU A 24 -3.49 12.22 0.26
CA LEU A 24 -4.90 12.07 0.60
C LEU A 24 -5.79 12.83 -0.37
N VAL A 25 -5.34 13.98 -0.85
CA VAL A 25 -6.07 14.71 -1.87
C VAL A 25 -6.17 13.88 -3.16
N TRP A 26 -5.06 13.27 -3.56
CA TRP A 26 -5.05 12.43 -4.75
C TRP A 26 -5.95 11.21 -4.59
N ILE A 27 -5.90 10.57 -3.44
CA ILE A 27 -6.74 9.42 -3.17
C ILE A 27 -8.22 9.80 -3.34
N GLU A 28 -8.59 10.95 -2.82
CA GLU A 28 -9.96 11.40 -2.93
C GLU A 28 -10.32 11.73 -4.39
N ARG A 29 -9.44 12.42 -5.08
CA ARG A 29 -9.69 12.81 -6.46
C ARG A 29 -9.82 11.62 -7.39
N MET A 30 -9.10 10.55 -7.11
CA MET A 30 -9.14 9.36 -7.95
C MET A 30 -10.32 8.47 -7.59
N GLY A 31 -11.14 8.88 -6.64
CA GLY A 31 -12.32 8.11 -6.29
C GLY A 31 -12.03 6.86 -5.51
N LEU A 32 -10.89 6.79 -4.88
CA LEU A 32 -10.55 5.63 -4.07
C LEU A 32 -11.34 5.65 -2.77
N SER A 33 -11.49 4.49 -2.16
CA SER A 33 -12.38 4.31 -1.05
C SER A 33 -11.74 4.71 0.28
N ARG A 34 -12.58 4.72 1.32
CA ARG A 34 -12.08 4.93 2.68
C ARG A 34 -11.05 3.87 3.06
N ALA A 35 -11.24 2.65 2.58
CA ALA A 35 -10.29 1.59 2.89
C ALA A 35 -8.91 1.91 2.33
N HIS A 36 -8.85 2.47 1.14
CA HIS A 36 -7.58 2.91 0.57
C HIS A 36 -6.93 3.96 1.44
N ARG A 37 -7.72 4.94 1.89
CA ARG A 37 -7.19 6.01 2.71
C ARG A 37 -6.68 5.49 4.06
N GLN A 38 -7.45 4.61 4.68
CA GLN A 38 -7.04 4.04 5.96
C GLN A 38 -5.76 3.24 5.83
N LEU A 39 -5.65 2.44 4.77
CA LEU A 39 -4.45 1.67 4.55
C LEU A 39 -3.27 2.59 4.30
N PHE A 40 -3.46 3.63 3.50
CA PHE A 40 -2.36 4.55 3.20
C PHE A 40 -1.79 5.17 4.48
N LEU A 41 -2.64 5.47 5.45
CA LEU A 41 -2.17 6.09 6.69
C LEU A 41 -1.28 5.16 7.52
N LEU A 42 -1.35 3.87 7.27
CA LEU A 42 -0.49 2.90 7.95
C LEU A 42 0.83 2.65 7.21
N ILE A 43 0.95 3.16 6.00
CA ILE A 43 2.13 2.92 5.18
C ILE A 43 3.18 3.96 5.53
N ASP A 44 4.33 3.49 6.03
CA ASP A 44 5.40 4.37 6.46
C ASP A 44 6.77 3.95 5.96
N GLY A 45 6.83 2.95 5.07
CA GLY A 45 8.10 2.47 4.56
C GLY A 45 8.77 1.45 5.46
N HIS A 46 8.21 1.19 6.63
CA HIS A 46 8.79 0.26 7.59
C HIS A 46 7.88 -0.90 7.93
N ARG A 47 6.66 -0.89 7.44
CA ARG A 47 5.70 -1.95 7.68
C ARG A 47 5.54 -2.79 6.44
N ALA A 48 5.82 -4.08 6.57
CA ALA A 48 5.65 -5.01 5.47
C ALA A 48 4.18 -5.27 5.24
N THR A 49 3.86 -5.79 4.06
CA THR A 49 2.49 -6.08 3.70
C THR A 49 1.82 -7.01 4.70
N ALA A 50 2.56 -8.01 5.20
CA ALA A 50 1.98 -8.93 6.17
C ALA A 50 1.54 -8.21 7.44
N GLU A 51 2.29 -7.20 7.86
CA GLU A 51 1.91 -6.44 9.03
C GLU A 51 0.67 -5.58 8.75
N LEU A 52 0.58 -5.03 7.55
CA LEU A 52 -0.60 -4.26 7.17
C LEU A 52 -1.85 -5.12 7.18
N VAL A 53 -1.72 -6.36 6.72
CA VAL A 53 -2.83 -7.30 6.78
C VAL A 53 -3.28 -7.48 8.23
N ARG A 54 -2.32 -7.68 9.13
CA ARG A 54 -2.65 -7.89 10.52
C ARG A 54 -3.26 -6.65 11.17
N LEU A 55 -2.72 -5.49 10.86
CA LEU A 55 -3.18 -4.26 11.47
C LEU A 55 -4.56 -3.85 11.01
N THR A 56 -4.88 -4.11 9.76
CA THR A 56 -6.18 -3.72 9.21
C THR A 56 -7.26 -4.72 9.51
N GLY A 57 -6.89 -5.97 9.81
CA GLY A 57 -7.87 -7.02 10.00
C GLY A 57 -8.54 -7.46 8.71
N ARG A 58 -8.02 -7.01 7.56
CA ARG A 58 -8.60 -7.38 6.28
C ARG A 58 -7.91 -8.60 5.72
N GLY A 59 -8.56 -9.26 4.77
CA GLY A 59 -7.95 -10.40 4.11
C GLY A 59 -6.72 -10.01 3.31
N GLU A 60 -5.82 -10.97 3.14
CA GLU A 60 -4.57 -10.72 2.44
C GLU A 60 -4.81 -10.26 1.01
N GLY A 61 -5.72 -10.94 0.32
CA GLY A 61 -6.04 -10.56 -1.06
C GLY A 61 -6.62 -9.16 -1.15
N GLU A 62 -7.41 -8.78 -0.18
CA GLU A 62 -7.98 -7.45 -0.16
C GLU A 62 -6.89 -6.39 0.03
N VAL A 63 -5.96 -6.64 0.93
CA VAL A 63 -4.87 -5.69 1.17
C VAL A 63 -3.99 -5.56 -0.07
N TYR A 64 -3.69 -6.68 -0.74
CA TYR A 64 -2.92 -6.61 -1.97
C TYR A 64 -3.64 -5.79 -3.04
N ALA A 65 -4.94 -5.97 -3.16
CA ALA A 65 -5.70 -5.20 -4.14
C ALA A 65 -5.68 -3.70 -3.82
N LEU A 66 -5.83 -3.36 -2.55
CA LEU A 66 -5.78 -1.97 -2.14
C LEU A 66 -4.41 -1.36 -2.40
N LEU A 67 -3.35 -2.10 -2.10
CA LEU A 67 -1.99 -1.62 -2.35
C LEU A 67 -1.75 -1.41 -3.83
N ARG A 68 -2.26 -2.32 -4.66
CA ARG A 68 -2.11 -2.16 -6.10
C ARG A 68 -2.80 -0.89 -6.59
N ASP A 69 -4.01 -0.64 -6.09
CA ASP A 69 -4.72 0.57 -6.48
C ASP A 69 -3.95 1.83 -6.09
N LEU A 70 -3.38 1.83 -4.88
CA LEU A 70 -2.59 2.97 -4.43
C LEU A 70 -1.32 3.13 -5.25
N GLU A 71 -0.72 2.04 -5.66
CA GLU A 71 0.48 2.09 -6.47
C GLU A 71 0.17 2.62 -7.87
N VAL A 72 -0.93 2.15 -8.45
CA VAL A 72 -1.36 2.63 -9.76
C VAL A 72 -1.69 4.12 -9.69
N ALA A 73 -2.25 4.56 -8.58
CA ALA A 73 -2.54 5.98 -8.38
C ALA A 73 -1.29 6.81 -8.17
N GLY A 74 -0.15 6.17 -7.94
CA GLY A 74 1.10 6.90 -7.82
C GLY A 74 1.37 7.48 -6.45
N VAL A 75 0.62 7.08 -5.43
CA VAL A 75 0.83 7.64 -4.09
C VAL A 75 1.72 6.76 -3.23
N ILE A 76 1.96 5.52 -3.62
CA ILE A 76 2.93 4.68 -2.94
C ILE A 76 3.83 3.98 -3.95
N GLY A 77 5.00 3.55 -3.47
CA GLY A 77 5.85 2.62 -4.18
C GLY A 77 6.10 1.42 -3.29
N GLN A 78 6.85 0.47 -3.79
CA GLN A 78 7.23 -0.71 -3.01
C GLN A 78 8.69 -1.05 -3.29
N PHE A 79 9.36 -1.43 -2.22
CA PHE A 79 10.74 -1.91 -2.34
C PHE A 79 10.78 -3.33 -2.84
#